data_abed39c94bf2526be4a73a1991c08780
#
_entry.id   abed39c94bf2526be4a73a1991c08780
#
_cell.length_a   1.000
_cell.length_b   1.000
_cell.length_c   1.000
_cell.angle_alpha   90.00
_cell.angle_beta   90.00
_cell.angle_gamma   90.00
#
_symmetry.space_group_name_H-M   'P 1'
#
loop_
_entity.id
_entity.type
_entity.pdbx_description
1 polymer ?
#
loop_
_entity_poly.entity_id
_entity_poly.type
_entity_poly.pdbx_seq_one_letter_code
_entity_poly.pdbx_strand_id
1 'polypeptide(L)'
;MKVVHSIEELRDQLRGQLRTAFVPTMGNLHEGHLSLMRMARQQGDPVVASIFVNRLQFGPNEDFDQYPRTLKDDIAKLEERRDVYVLFAPSEKEMFPEPQSYRVQTPDSLGDILEGEFRPGFFQGVTTIVLKLFSCVQPKVAVFGKKDYQQLMIVRSMCRQFQIPVEIYAHETVREANGLALSSRNRYLSENEYKEAPQLYAALNEVKNQILAGELEREQLEYAARKQLADRGWDVDYMAL
;
A
#
# COMPACT_ATOMS: atom_id res chain seq x y z
N MET A 1 3.95 -23.08 -2.09
CA MET A 1 3.42 -21.91 -2.83
C MET A 1 3.62 -22.10 -4.32
N LYS A 2 2.71 -21.62 -5.17
CA LYS A 2 2.88 -21.59 -6.63
C LYS A 2 3.27 -20.19 -7.06
N VAL A 3 4.32 -20.06 -7.89
CA VAL A 3 4.68 -18.77 -8.51
C VAL A 3 4.18 -18.81 -9.95
N VAL A 4 3.41 -17.80 -10.34
CA VAL A 4 2.83 -17.70 -11.69
C VAL A 4 3.13 -16.32 -12.29
N HIS A 5 3.32 -16.28 -13.60
CA HIS A 5 3.75 -15.07 -14.29
C HIS A 5 2.76 -14.58 -15.33
N SER A 6 1.77 -15.39 -15.70
CA SER A 6 0.71 -15.00 -16.62
C SER A 6 -0.66 -15.00 -15.94
N ILE A 7 -1.59 -14.23 -16.52
CA ILE A 7 -2.99 -14.15 -16.07
C ILE A 7 -3.68 -15.50 -16.30
N GLU A 8 -3.32 -16.22 -17.36
CA GLU A 8 -3.85 -17.55 -17.66
C GLU A 8 -3.46 -18.55 -16.56
N GLU A 9 -2.18 -18.66 -16.22
CA GLU A 9 -1.70 -19.52 -15.14
C GLU A 9 -2.37 -19.19 -13.80
N LEU A 10 -2.51 -17.88 -13.50
CA LEU A 10 -3.19 -17.42 -12.29
C LEU A 10 -4.63 -17.92 -12.22
N ARG A 11 -5.40 -17.74 -13.29
CA ARG A 11 -6.80 -18.16 -13.37
C ARG A 11 -6.95 -19.68 -13.29
N ASP A 12 -6.02 -20.43 -13.88
CA ASP A 12 -6.01 -21.90 -13.78
C ASP A 12 -5.78 -22.36 -12.33
N GLN A 13 -4.87 -21.71 -11.59
CA GLN A 13 -4.66 -22.03 -10.17
C GLN A 13 -5.87 -21.67 -9.29
N LEU A 14 -6.67 -20.67 -9.69
CA LEU A 14 -7.82 -20.21 -8.92
C LEU A 14 -9.15 -20.79 -9.38
N ARG A 15 -9.15 -21.64 -10.38
CA ARG A 15 -10.37 -22.27 -10.92
C ARG A 15 -11.13 -23.03 -9.82
N GLY A 16 -12.41 -22.66 -9.63
CA GLY A 16 -13.28 -23.27 -8.63
C GLY A 16 -13.10 -22.75 -7.20
N GLN A 17 -12.18 -21.82 -6.98
CA GLN A 17 -12.03 -21.19 -5.65
C GLN A 17 -13.14 -20.16 -5.42
N LEU A 18 -13.77 -20.23 -4.23
CA LEU A 18 -14.98 -19.44 -3.94
C LEU A 18 -14.70 -18.18 -3.11
N ARG A 19 -13.65 -18.18 -2.29
CA ARG A 19 -13.35 -17.07 -1.37
C ARG A 19 -11.86 -16.72 -1.34
N THR A 20 -11.30 -16.50 -2.52
CA THR A 20 -9.90 -16.07 -2.67
C THR A 20 -9.67 -14.74 -1.93
N ALA A 21 -8.63 -14.70 -1.09
CA ALA A 21 -8.15 -13.49 -0.44
C ALA A 21 -6.90 -12.96 -1.17
N PHE A 22 -6.77 -11.64 -1.31
CA PHE A 22 -5.73 -11.02 -2.12
C PHE A 22 -4.96 -9.93 -1.35
N VAL A 23 -3.65 -9.92 -1.54
CA VAL A 23 -2.75 -8.88 -1.02
C VAL A 23 -1.89 -8.34 -2.16
N PRO A 24 -2.23 -7.15 -2.74
CA PRO A 24 -1.39 -6.52 -3.75
C PRO A 24 -0.13 -5.91 -3.10
N THR A 25 1.03 -6.16 -3.70
CA THR A 25 2.31 -5.57 -3.30
C THR A 25 3.18 -5.20 -4.50
N MET A 26 4.21 -4.41 -4.25
CA MET A 26 5.26 -4.12 -5.22
C MET A 26 6.56 -4.89 -4.95
N GLY A 27 6.55 -5.84 -4.04
CA GLY A 27 7.74 -6.61 -3.64
C GLY A 27 8.58 -5.93 -2.57
N ASN A 28 9.82 -6.39 -2.39
CA ASN A 28 10.70 -6.05 -1.28
C ASN A 28 9.99 -6.24 0.06
N LEU A 29 9.47 -7.46 0.24
CA LEU A 29 8.57 -7.81 1.32
C LEU A 29 9.27 -7.70 2.68
N HIS A 30 8.56 -7.11 3.62
CA HIS A 30 8.92 -7.00 5.04
C HIS A 30 7.76 -7.46 5.92
N GLU A 31 7.96 -7.53 7.24
CA GLU A 31 6.96 -8.04 8.18
C GLU A 31 5.59 -7.33 8.07
N GLY A 32 5.57 -6.05 7.69
CA GLY A 32 4.33 -5.34 7.39
C GLY A 32 3.51 -6.00 6.27
N HIS A 33 4.15 -6.44 5.19
CA HIS A 33 3.46 -7.17 4.12
C HIS A 33 3.05 -8.59 4.56
N LEU A 34 3.92 -9.29 5.27
CA LEU A 34 3.64 -10.64 5.77
C LEU A 34 2.46 -10.65 6.74
N SER A 35 2.31 -9.61 7.56
CA SER A 35 1.15 -9.46 8.45
C SER A 35 -0.17 -9.28 7.70
N LEU A 36 -0.16 -8.59 6.53
CA LEU A 36 -1.33 -8.51 5.65
C LEU A 36 -1.73 -9.89 5.12
N MET A 37 -0.75 -10.72 4.75
CA MET A 37 -1.01 -12.08 4.23
C MET A 37 -1.57 -13.00 5.32
N ARG A 38 -1.06 -12.91 6.56
CA ARG A 38 -1.65 -13.61 7.72
C ARG A 38 -3.09 -13.20 7.97
N MET A 39 -3.39 -11.91 7.89
CA MET A 39 -4.76 -11.42 8.00
C MET A 39 -5.62 -11.92 6.84
N ALA A 40 -5.11 -11.87 5.61
CA ALA A 40 -5.82 -12.36 4.44
C ALA A 40 -6.24 -13.83 4.60
N ARG A 41 -5.36 -14.68 5.14
CA ARG A 41 -5.63 -16.09 5.40
C ARG A 41 -6.77 -16.31 6.42
N GLN A 42 -6.98 -15.36 7.33
CA GLN A 42 -8.11 -15.42 8.28
C GLN A 42 -9.43 -15.03 7.63
N GLN A 43 -9.40 -14.32 6.51
CA GLN A 43 -10.58 -13.78 5.83
C GLN A 43 -10.99 -14.59 4.59
N GLY A 44 -10.08 -15.35 4.00
CA GLY A 44 -10.35 -16.16 2.82
C GLY A 44 -9.23 -17.15 2.48
N ASP A 45 -9.58 -18.15 1.66
CA ASP A 45 -8.67 -19.18 1.15
C ASP A 45 -9.07 -19.53 -0.29
N PRO A 46 -8.12 -19.65 -1.23
CA PRO A 46 -6.68 -19.47 -1.07
C PRO A 46 -6.24 -18.00 -0.97
N VAL A 47 -5.07 -17.76 -0.36
CA VAL A 47 -4.43 -16.45 -0.37
C VAL A 47 -3.58 -16.29 -1.61
N VAL A 48 -3.80 -15.21 -2.33
CA VAL A 48 -2.98 -14.74 -3.45
C VAL A 48 -2.23 -13.49 -3.02
N ALA A 49 -0.94 -13.43 -3.24
CA ALA A 49 -0.17 -12.19 -3.20
C ALA A 49 0.27 -11.81 -4.61
N SER A 50 0.37 -10.52 -4.92
CA SER A 50 1.05 -10.09 -6.13
C SER A 50 2.33 -9.33 -5.82
N ILE A 51 3.31 -9.45 -6.73
CA ILE A 51 4.50 -8.59 -6.76
C ILE A 51 4.55 -7.96 -8.14
N PHE A 52 4.18 -6.67 -8.21
CA PHE A 52 4.20 -5.90 -9.45
C PHE A 52 4.54 -4.44 -9.18
N VAL A 53 5.68 -3.95 -9.68
CA VAL A 53 6.05 -2.53 -9.59
C VAL A 53 5.32 -1.77 -10.69
N ASN A 54 4.31 -0.99 -10.29
CA ASN A 54 3.40 -0.34 -11.21
C ASN A 54 3.92 1.03 -11.68
N ARG A 55 4.37 1.13 -12.93
CA ARG A 55 4.86 2.40 -13.50
C ARG A 55 3.84 3.54 -13.45
N LEU A 56 2.54 3.23 -13.53
CA LEU A 56 1.48 4.24 -13.61
C LEU A 56 1.36 5.13 -12.36
N GLN A 57 1.91 4.68 -11.22
CA GLN A 57 1.86 5.41 -9.95
C GLN A 57 3.17 6.12 -9.60
N PHE A 58 4.13 6.19 -10.53
CA PHE A 58 5.38 6.90 -10.32
C PHE A 58 5.41 8.13 -11.21
N GLY A 59 5.73 9.27 -10.61
CA GLY A 59 6.03 10.50 -11.32
C GLY A 59 7.38 10.43 -12.05
N PRO A 60 7.66 11.38 -12.96
CA PRO A 60 8.88 11.36 -13.79
C PRO A 60 10.19 11.45 -12.99
N ASN A 61 10.14 11.98 -11.76
CA ASN A 61 11.31 12.17 -10.90
C ASN A 61 11.30 11.22 -9.68
N GLU A 62 10.40 10.22 -9.65
CA GLU A 62 10.32 9.28 -8.55
C GLU A 62 11.20 8.04 -8.77
N ASP A 63 11.34 7.21 -7.75
CA ASP A 63 12.28 6.09 -7.63
C ASP A 63 11.89 4.82 -8.43
N PHE A 64 11.10 4.92 -9.51
CA PHE A 64 10.64 3.74 -10.26
C PHE A 64 11.76 2.81 -10.70
N ASP A 65 12.82 3.38 -11.28
CA ASP A 65 13.94 2.59 -11.80
C ASP A 65 14.84 2.05 -10.67
N GLN A 66 14.86 2.73 -9.52
CA GLN A 66 15.62 2.36 -8.33
C GLN A 66 14.80 1.50 -7.36
N TYR A 67 13.48 1.38 -7.58
CA TYR A 67 12.60 0.63 -6.68
C TYR A 67 13.08 -0.83 -6.55
N PRO A 68 13.24 -1.35 -5.32
CA PRO A 68 13.84 -2.66 -5.09
C PRO A 68 13.07 -3.80 -5.78
N ARG A 69 13.78 -4.59 -6.57
CA ARG A 69 13.26 -5.78 -7.26
C ARG A 69 13.93 -7.03 -6.68
N THR A 70 13.33 -7.59 -5.64
CA THR A 70 13.90 -8.65 -4.80
C THR A 70 13.11 -9.95 -4.88
N LEU A 71 12.54 -10.27 -6.05
CA LEU A 71 11.61 -11.39 -6.23
C LEU A 71 12.11 -12.71 -5.64
N LYS A 72 13.39 -13.05 -5.80
CA LYS A 72 13.96 -14.29 -5.27
C LYS A 72 13.91 -14.34 -3.74
N ASP A 73 14.27 -13.23 -3.08
CA ASP A 73 14.27 -13.15 -1.61
C ASP A 73 12.83 -13.10 -1.07
N ASP A 74 11.94 -12.47 -1.83
CA ASP A 74 10.52 -12.39 -1.49
C ASP A 74 9.87 -13.79 -1.56
N ILE A 75 10.17 -14.58 -2.59
CA ILE A 75 9.74 -15.98 -2.71
C ILE A 75 10.21 -16.78 -1.50
N ALA A 76 11.48 -16.69 -1.11
CA ALA A 76 12.02 -17.41 0.03
C ALA A 76 11.28 -17.08 1.34
N LYS A 77 11.00 -15.78 1.59
CA LYS A 77 10.23 -15.34 2.76
C LYS A 77 8.81 -15.90 2.76
N LEU A 78 8.14 -15.89 1.60
CA LEU A 78 6.77 -16.41 1.47
C LEU A 78 6.69 -17.91 1.64
N GLU A 79 7.68 -18.67 1.15
CA GLU A 79 7.77 -20.14 1.31
C GLU A 79 8.00 -20.54 2.77
N GLU A 80 8.83 -19.77 3.50
CA GLU A 80 9.04 -19.96 4.93
C GLU A 80 7.75 -19.79 5.72
N ARG A 81 6.98 -18.72 5.45
CA ARG A 81 5.76 -18.37 6.19
C ARG A 81 4.54 -19.23 5.84
N ARG A 82 4.46 -19.72 4.59
CA ARG A 82 3.36 -20.58 4.10
C ARG A 82 1.96 -19.95 4.21
N ASP A 83 1.87 -18.63 4.21
CA ASP A 83 0.59 -17.92 4.27
C ASP A 83 -0.02 -17.70 2.88
N VAL A 84 0.77 -17.82 1.82
CA VAL A 84 0.38 -17.56 0.44
C VAL A 84 0.33 -18.86 -0.34
N TYR A 85 -0.78 -19.09 -1.06
CA TYR A 85 -0.96 -20.23 -1.96
C TYR A 85 -0.42 -19.94 -3.35
N VAL A 86 -0.75 -18.77 -3.93
CA VAL A 86 -0.25 -18.30 -5.23
C VAL A 86 0.45 -16.97 -5.07
N LEU A 87 1.66 -16.87 -5.60
CA LEU A 87 2.34 -15.60 -5.86
C LEU A 87 2.21 -15.26 -7.34
N PHE A 88 1.49 -14.19 -7.65
CA PHE A 88 1.37 -13.62 -8.98
C PHE A 88 2.45 -12.54 -9.19
N ALA A 89 3.44 -12.85 -10.02
CA ALA A 89 4.57 -11.98 -10.32
C ALA A 89 4.65 -11.72 -11.85
N PRO A 90 3.67 -10.96 -12.41
CA PRO A 90 3.61 -10.73 -13.85
C PRO A 90 4.70 -9.76 -14.32
N SER A 91 5.06 -9.88 -15.59
CA SER A 91 5.88 -8.86 -16.27
C SER A 91 5.06 -7.61 -16.59
N GLU A 92 5.75 -6.49 -16.87
CA GLU A 92 5.08 -5.27 -17.35
C GLU A 92 4.31 -5.54 -18.66
N LYS A 93 4.88 -6.37 -19.57
CA LYS A 93 4.24 -6.75 -20.82
C LYS A 93 2.97 -7.57 -20.60
N GLU A 94 2.93 -8.42 -19.58
CA GLU A 94 1.73 -9.20 -19.22
C GLU A 94 0.63 -8.27 -18.69
N MET A 95 0.98 -7.34 -17.83
CA MET A 95 0.01 -6.39 -17.28
C MET A 95 -0.39 -5.29 -18.27
N PHE A 96 0.52 -4.88 -19.14
CA PHE A 96 0.30 -3.81 -20.13
C PHE A 96 0.78 -4.28 -21.53
N PRO A 97 0.01 -5.19 -22.19
CA PRO A 97 0.35 -5.69 -23.53
C PRO A 97 0.31 -4.58 -24.60
N GLU A 98 -0.40 -3.50 -24.30
CA GLU A 98 -0.48 -2.24 -25.05
C GLU A 98 -0.44 -1.05 -24.10
N PRO A 99 -0.16 0.19 -24.56
CA PRO A 99 -0.17 1.37 -23.71
C PRO A 99 -1.52 1.53 -23.00
N GLN A 100 -1.49 1.63 -21.66
CA GLN A 100 -2.69 1.73 -20.84
C GLN A 100 -3.36 3.11 -21.01
N SER A 101 -4.34 3.20 -21.89
CA SER A 101 -5.10 4.41 -22.17
C SER A 101 -6.32 4.58 -21.24
N TYR A 102 -6.99 3.50 -20.89
CA TYR A 102 -8.07 3.54 -19.90
C TYR A 102 -7.50 3.78 -18.50
N ARG A 103 -8.12 4.70 -17.76
CA ARG A 103 -7.71 5.06 -16.40
C ARG A 103 -8.93 5.10 -15.49
N VAL A 104 -8.72 4.77 -14.22
CA VAL A 104 -9.71 5.02 -13.16
C VAL A 104 -9.42 6.39 -12.57
N GLN A 105 -10.21 7.37 -12.93
CA GLN A 105 -10.10 8.70 -12.34
C GLN A 105 -10.61 8.68 -10.90
N THR A 106 -9.79 9.18 -9.98
CA THR A 106 -10.21 9.41 -8.59
C THR A 106 -10.96 10.72 -8.47
N PRO A 107 -11.98 10.85 -7.59
CA PRO A 107 -12.58 12.14 -7.29
C PRO A 107 -11.53 13.11 -6.71
N ASP A 108 -11.53 14.36 -7.16
CA ASP A 108 -10.56 15.39 -6.74
C ASP A 108 -10.54 15.56 -5.22
N SER A 109 -11.71 15.46 -4.57
CA SER A 109 -11.86 15.53 -3.10
C SER A 109 -11.17 14.39 -2.33
N LEU A 110 -10.70 13.35 -3.01
CA LEU A 110 -9.97 12.23 -2.41
C LEU A 110 -8.59 12.03 -3.05
N GLY A 111 -8.44 12.34 -4.33
CA GLY A 111 -7.26 12.04 -5.11
C GLY A 111 -6.28 13.19 -5.25
N ASP A 112 -6.75 14.45 -5.08
CA ASP A 112 -5.95 15.65 -5.31
C ASP A 112 -5.65 16.42 -4.02
N ILE A 113 -5.89 15.81 -2.88
CA ILE A 113 -5.57 16.35 -1.55
C ILE A 113 -4.45 15.53 -0.90
N LEU A 114 -3.80 16.05 0.14
CA LEU A 114 -2.76 15.38 0.92
C LEU A 114 -1.67 14.83 -0.01
N GLU A 115 -1.41 13.51 0.02
CA GLU A 115 -0.42 12.88 -0.86
C GLU A 115 -0.67 13.16 -2.36
N GLY A 116 -1.94 13.27 -2.76
CA GLY A 116 -2.30 13.54 -4.16
C GLY A 116 -1.96 14.95 -4.62
N GLU A 117 -1.96 15.94 -3.73
CA GLU A 117 -1.52 17.31 -4.01
C GLU A 117 -0.03 17.36 -4.37
N PHE A 118 0.80 16.59 -3.65
CA PHE A 118 2.24 16.51 -3.85
C PHE A 118 2.66 15.54 -4.96
N ARG A 119 1.77 14.60 -5.32
CA ARG A 119 1.99 13.58 -6.34
C ARG A 119 0.85 13.52 -7.35
N PRO A 120 0.69 14.50 -8.24
CA PRO A 120 -0.41 14.54 -9.20
C PRO A 120 -0.47 13.27 -10.06
N GLY A 121 -1.67 12.66 -10.14
CA GLY A 121 -1.90 11.42 -10.87
C GLY A 121 -1.52 10.12 -10.15
N PHE A 122 -0.89 10.19 -8.98
CA PHE A 122 -0.50 9.01 -8.19
C PHE A 122 -1.69 8.08 -7.93
N PHE A 123 -2.77 8.59 -7.38
CA PHE A 123 -3.94 7.77 -7.05
C PHE A 123 -4.69 7.27 -8.27
N GLN A 124 -4.67 7.98 -9.40
CA GLN A 124 -5.18 7.46 -10.66
C GLN A 124 -4.38 6.24 -11.12
N GLY A 125 -3.04 6.28 -10.96
CA GLY A 125 -2.17 5.13 -11.23
C GLY A 125 -2.47 3.94 -10.32
N VAL A 126 -2.64 4.20 -9.01
CA VAL A 126 -2.95 3.18 -7.99
C VAL A 126 -4.31 2.52 -8.26
N THR A 127 -5.37 3.31 -8.45
CA THR A 127 -6.72 2.76 -8.68
C THR A 127 -6.80 1.98 -9.97
N THR A 128 -6.12 2.44 -11.02
CA THR A 128 -6.06 1.73 -12.30
C THR A 128 -5.43 0.34 -12.16
N ILE A 129 -4.26 0.24 -11.50
CA ILE A 129 -3.61 -1.07 -11.31
C ILE A 129 -4.38 -1.96 -10.34
N VAL A 130 -4.94 -1.41 -9.26
CA VAL A 130 -5.72 -2.20 -8.30
C VAL A 130 -6.96 -2.79 -8.95
N LEU A 131 -7.71 -2.01 -9.75
CA LEU A 131 -8.84 -2.52 -10.51
C LEU A 131 -8.41 -3.62 -11.48
N LYS A 132 -7.29 -3.43 -12.17
CA LYS A 132 -6.74 -4.42 -13.11
C LYS A 132 -6.34 -5.72 -12.40
N LEU A 133 -5.67 -5.62 -11.25
CA LEU A 133 -5.33 -6.77 -10.42
C LEU A 133 -6.58 -7.49 -9.89
N PHE A 134 -7.61 -6.74 -9.47
CA PHE A 134 -8.89 -7.34 -9.08
C PHE A 134 -9.56 -8.08 -10.25
N SER A 135 -9.46 -7.55 -11.47
CA SER A 135 -9.98 -8.22 -12.67
C SER A 135 -9.20 -9.49 -13.02
N CYS A 136 -7.89 -9.56 -12.71
CA CYS A 136 -7.07 -10.75 -12.91
C CYS A 136 -7.35 -11.83 -11.86
N VAL A 137 -7.33 -11.46 -10.58
CA VAL A 137 -7.44 -12.38 -9.43
C VAL A 137 -8.88 -12.74 -9.12
N GLN A 138 -9.81 -11.81 -9.33
CA GLN A 138 -11.24 -11.92 -8.96
C GLN A 138 -11.44 -12.31 -7.50
N PRO A 139 -10.81 -11.60 -6.53
CA PRO A 139 -10.87 -11.99 -5.14
C PRO A 139 -12.23 -11.67 -4.53
N LYS A 140 -12.60 -12.37 -3.45
CA LYS A 140 -13.71 -11.98 -2.58
C LYS A 140 -13.28 -11.03 -1.47
N VAL A 141 -12.02 -11.12 -1.09
CA VAL A 141 -11.42 -10.33 -0.02
C VAL A 141 -10.10 -9.73 -0.51
N ALA A 142 -9.83 -8.47 -0.17
CA ALA A 142 -8.50 -7.89 -0.35
C ALA A 142 -8.08 -7.15 0.93
N VAL A 143 -6.79 -7.23 1.27
CA VAL A 143 -6.25 -6.65 2.51
C VAL A 143 -5.25 -5.56 2.18
N PHE A 144 -5.44 -4.38 2.79
CA PHE A 144 -4.58 -3.21 2.66
C PHE A 144 -4.12 -2.71 4.02
N GLY A 145 -2.93 -2.11 4.08
CA GLY A 145 -2.40 -1.51 5.30
C GLY A 145 -2.95 -0.11 5.55
N LYS A 146 -3.21 0.23 6.82
CA LYS A 146 -3.57 1.60 7.24
C LYS A 146 -2.40 2.58 7.15
N LYS A 147 -1.19 2.13 6.90
CA LYS A 147 -0.04 2.99 6.65
C LYS A 147 -0.32 3.96 5.48
N ASP A 148 -0.88 3.45 4.41
CA ASP A 148 -1.28 4.21 3.24
C ASP A 148 -2.80 4.47 3.30
N TYR A 149 -3.25 5.21 4.34
CA TYR A 149 -4.66 5.32 4.71
C TYR A 149 -5.53 5.97 3.62
N GLN A 150 -5.02 7.02 2.97
CA GLN A 150 -5.71 7.66 1.85
C GLN A 150 -5.92 6.68 0.70
N GLN A 151 -4.90 5.89 0.34
CA GLN A 151 -5.03 4.81 -0.64
C GLN A 151 -6.12 3.80 -0.26
N LEU A 152 -6.15 3.37 1.00
CA LEU A 152 -7.18 2.45 1.50
C LEU A 152 -8.59 3.03 1.32
N MET A 153 -8.79 4.31 1.65
CA MET A 153 -10.09 4.98 1.51
C MET A 153 -10.51 5.12 0.06
N ILE A 154 -9.56 5.46 -0.83
CA ILE A 154 -9.80 5.56 -2.27
C ILE A 154 -10.18 4.20 -2.85
N VAL A 155 -9.46 3.12 -2.52
CA VAL A 155 -9.77 1.76 -2.99
C VAL A 155 -11.16 1.31 -2.50
N ARG A 156 -11.50 1.57 -1.24
CA ARG A 156 -12.85 1.29 -0.71
C ARG A 156 -13.93 2.05 -1.45
N SER A 157 -13.71 3.35 -1.71
CA SER A 157 -14.63 4.18 -2.46
C SER A 157 -14.82 3.67 -3.89
N MET A 158 -13.73 3.31 -4.57
CA MET A 158 -13.75 2.70 -5.90
C MET A 158 -14.59 1.41 -5.91
N CYS A 159 -14.33 0.47 -5.01
CA CYS A 159 -15.08 -0.79 -4.92
C CYS A 159 -16.58 -0.53 -4.73
N ARG A 160 -16.95 0.39 -3.84
CA ARG A 160 -18.34 0.73 -3.59
C ARG A 160 -19.02 1.36 -4.80
N GLN A 161 -18.37 2.33 -5.47
CA GLN A 161 -18.98 3.07 -6.58
C GLN A 161 -19.10 2.23 -7.86
N PHE A 162 -18.11 1.38 -8.13
CA PHE A 162 -18.12 0.45 -9.27
C PHE A 162 -18.81 -0.89 -8.96
N GLN A 163 -19.40 -1.06 -7.77
CA GLN A 163 -20.05 -2.31 -7.34
C GLN A 163 -19.13 -3.54 -7.48
N ILE A 164 -17.82 -3.35 -7.24
CA ILE A 164 -16.85 -4.43 -7.30
C ILE A 164 -17.08 -5.33 -6.08
N PRO A 165 -17.38 -6.63 -6.26
CA PRO A 165 -17.77 -7.53 -5.17
C PRO A 165 -16.56 -8.03 -4.36
N VAL A 166 -15.75 -7.09 -3.86
CA VAL A 166 -14.55 -7.34 -3.06
C VAL A 166 -14.68 -6.68 -1.70
N GLU A 167 -14.59 -7.46 -0.63
CA GLU A 167 -14.55 -6.96 0.75
C GLU A 167 -13.14 -6.42 1.06
N ILE A 168 -13.03 -5.13 1.43
CA ILE A 168 -11.73 -4.50 1.71
C ILE A 168 -11.47 -4.46 3.22
N TYR A 169 -10.50 -5.26 3.66
CA TYR A 169 -10.03 -5.29 5.04
C TYR A 169 -8.84 -4.37 5.23
N ALA A 170 -8.79 -3.72 6.39
CA ALA A 170 -7.71 -2.83 6.79
C ALA A 170 -6.88 -3.48 7.90
N HIS A 171 -5.57 -3.48 7.76
CA HIS A 171 -4.65 -3.96 8.78
C HIS A 171 -3.86 -2.80 9.40
N GLU A 172 -3.60 -2.88 10.70
CA GLU A 172 -2.83 -1.87 11.42
C GLU A 172 -1.41 -1.73 10.87
N THR A 173 -0.85 -0.52 11.01
CA THR A 173 0.52 -0.25 10.60
C THR A 173 1.49 -1.00 11.49
N VAL A 174 2.28 -1.90 10.91
CA VAL A 174 3.35 -2.59 11.62
C VAL A 174 4.55 -1.65 11.75
N ARG A 175 5.08 -1.54 12.96
CA ARG A 175 6.17 -0.63 13.29
C ARG A 175 7.33 -1.38 13.92
N GLU A 176 8.51 -0.78 13.84
CA GLU A 176 9.68 -1.19 14.60
C GLU A 176 9.52 -0.80 16.07
N ALA A 177 10.40 -1.33 16.94
CA ALA A 177 10.35 -1.06 18.38
C ALA A 177 10.45 0.44 18.72
N ASN A 178 11.12 1.23 17.87
CA ASN A 178 11.24 2.69 18.02
C ASN A 178 10.01 3.48 17.51
N GLY A 179 9.00 2.81 16.93
CA GLY A 179 7.78 3.44 16.37
C GLY A 179 7.82 3.71 14.87
N LEU A 180 8.97 3.54 14.19
CA LEU A 180 9.08 3.73 12.76
C LEU A 180 8.21 2.71 12.02
N ALA A 181 7.33 3.18 11.13
CA ALA A 181 6.53 2.30 10.27
C ALA A 181 7.44 1.51 9.33
N LEU A 182 7.19 0.20 9.19
CA LEU A 182 7.93 -0.62 8.23
C LEU A 182 7.63 -0.16 6.80
N SER A 183 8.70 0.05 6.03
CA SER A 183 8.65 0.46 4.62
C SER A 183 9.83 -0.10 3.85
N SER A 184 9.59 -0.46 2.59
CA SER A 184 10.64 -0.84 1.64
C SER A 184 11.67 0.28 1.43
N ARG A 185 11.28 1.54 1.65
CA ARG A 185 12.13 2.72 1.53
C ARG A 185 12.98 3.02 2.78
N ASN A 186 12.74 2.38 3.93
CA ASN A 186 13.55 2.60 5.13
C ASN A 186 15.04 2.27 4.90
N ARG A 187 15.33 1.41 3.93
CA ARG A 187 16.71 1.08 3.52
C ARG A 187 17.49 2.26 2.90
N TYR A 188 16.81 3.31 2.51
CA TYR A 188 17.45 4.51 1.95
C TYR A 188 17.91 5.49 3.03
N LEU A 189 17.41 5.34 4.26
CA LEU A 189 17.75 6.20 5.39
C LEU A 189 19.20 5.95 5.83
N SER A 190 19.94 7.03 6.03
CA SER A 190 21.20 7.02 6.77
C SER A 190 20.95 6.67 8.24
N GLU A 191 22.00 6.36 9.01
CA GLU A 191 21.87 6.08 10.45
C GLU A 191 21.23 7.23 11.23
N ASN A 192 21.51 8.48 10.86
CA ASN A 192 20.94 9.66 11.50
C ASN A 192 19.47 9.82 11.15
N GLU A 193 19.12 9.68 9.88
CA GLU A 193 17.73 9.73 9.43
C GLU A 193 16.90 8.59 10.02
N TYR A 194 17.47 7.39 10.14
CA TYR A 194 16.80 6.26 10.77
C TYR A 194 16.49 6.50 12.26
N LYS A 195 17.38 7.20 12.98
CA LYS A 195 17.15 7.59 14.39
C LYS A 195 16.12 8.70 14.51
N GLU A 196 16.03 9.57 13.50
CA GLU A 196 15.13 10.71 13.47
C GLU A 196 13.71 10.34 12.97
N ALA A 197 13.60 9.43 12.01
CA ALA A 197 12.34 9.06 11.35
C ALA A 197 11.16 8.69 12.30
N PRO A 198 11.38 8.08 13.49
CA PRO A 198 10.31 7.83 14.46
C PRO A 198 9.62 9.08 15.00
N GLN A 199 10.21 10.27 14.85
CA GLN A 199 9.65 11.53 15.36
C GLN A 199 8.32 11.88 14.69
N LEU A 200 8.09 11.47 13.45
CA LEU A 200 6.78 11.61 12.82
C LEU A 200 5.69 10.88 13.64
N TYR A 201 5.96 9.65 14.05
CA TYR A 201 4.99 8.88 14.84
C TYR A 201 4.82 9.45 16.25
N ALA A 202 5.88 9.98 16.83
CA ALA A 202 5.81 10.69 18.12
C ALA A 202 4.92 11.93 18.03
N ALA A 203 5.09 12.76 16.99
CA ALA A 203 4.24 13.93 16.74
C ALA A 203 2.76 13.55 16.53
N LEU A 204 2.48 12.49 15.75
CA LEU A 204 1.12 12.00 15.56
C LEU A 204 0.48 11.52 16.87
N ASN A 205 1.24 10.85 17.74
CA ASN A 205 0.74 10.41 19.05
C ASN A 205 0.50 11.59 19.99
N GLU A 206 1.33 12.62 19.94
CA GLU A 206 1.12 13.85 20.72
C GLU A 206 -0.20 14.53 20.33
N VAL A 207 -0.42 14.74 19.04
CA VAL A 207 -1.69 15.29 18.52
C VAL A 207 -2.88 14.43 18.96
N LYS A 208 -2.77 13.09 18.83
CA LYS A 208 -3.81 12.17 19.30
C LYS A 208 -4.11 12.35 20.79
N ASN A 209 -3.07 12.48 21.63
CA ASN A 209 -3.24 12.63 23.07
C ASN A 209 -3.91 13.98 23.43
N GLN A 210 -3.56 15.05 22.72
CA GLN A 210 -4.19 16.38 22.87
C GLN A 210 -5.67 16.34 22.50
N ILE A 211 -6.03 15.69 21.39
CA ILE A 211 -7.43 15.49 21.01
C ILE A 211 -8.19 14.70 22.10
N LEU A 212 -7.59 13.62 22.61
CA LEU A 212 -8.20 12.82 23.68
C LEU A 212 -8.33 13.57 25.01
N ALA A 213 -7.47 14.56 25.25
CA ALA A 213 -7.54 15.48 26.39
C ALA A 213 -8.59 16.59 26.22
N GLY A 214 -9.22 16.71 25.04
CA GLY A 214 -10.25 17.68 24.75
C GLY A 214 -9.78 18.92 24.00
N GLU A 215 -8.55 18.95 23.54
CA GLU A 215 -8.03 20.00 22.65
C GLU A 215 -8.56 19.78 21.23
N LEU A 216 -9.47 20.62 20.77
CA LEU A 216 -10.18 20.41 19.50
C LEU A 216 -9.89 21.48 18.43
N GLU A 217 -9.00 22.42 18.71
CA GLU A 217 -8.59 23.46 17.75
C GLU A 217 -7.68 22.85 16.66
N ARG A 218 -8.31 22.30 15.64
CA ARG A 218 -7.67 21.54 14.56
C ARG A 218 -6.45 22.26 13.97
N GLU A 219 -6.62 23.52 13.55
CA GLU A 219 -5.56 24.30 12.90
C GLU A 219 -4.35 24.51 13.82
N GLN A 220 -4.57 24.67 15.12
CA GLN A 220 -3.50 24.82 16.10
C GLN A 220 -2.73 23.51 16.28
N LEU A 221 -3.42 22.37 16.33
CA LEU A 221 -2.81 21.06 16.45
C LEU A 221 -1.97 20.72 15.20
N GLU A 222 -2.51 20.94 14.01
CA GLU A 222 -1.80 20.75 12.74
C GLU A 222 -0.55 21.65 12.66
N TYR A 223 -0.68 22.92 13.01
CA TYR A 223 0.42 23.87 13.02
C TYR A 223 1.51 23.48 14.03
N ALA A 224 1.14 23.14 15.27
CA ALA A 224 2.09 22.76 16.32
C ALA A 224 2.89 21.50 15.93
N ALA A 225 2.22 20.48 15.39
CA ALA A 225 2.86 19.25 14.95
C ALA A 225 3.78 19.49 13.74
N ARG A 226 3.34 20.29 12.77
CA ARG A 226 4.18 20.69 11.62
C ARG A 226 5.42 21.45 12.08
N LYS A 227 5.24 22.42 12.97
CA LYS A 227 6.34 23.20 13.53
C LYS A 227 7.32 22.34 14.32
N GLN A 228 6.85 21.42 15.13
CA GLN A 228 7.68 20.49 15.89
C GLN A 228 8.65 19.70 14.98
N LEU A 229 8.16 19.21 13.83
CA LEU A 229 8.99 18.49 12.87
C LEU A 229 9.92 19.43 12.10
N ALA A 230 9.43 20.59 11.66
CA ALA A 230 10.23 21.60 10.97
C ALA A 230 11.41 22.11 11.82
N ASP A 231 11.19 22.37 13.12
CA ASP A 231 12.24 22.78 14.07
C ASP A 231 13.34 21.70 14.24
N ARG A 232 13.06 20.45 13.87
CA ARG A 232 14.01 19.31 13.82
C ARG A 232 14.69 19.15 12.46
N GLY A 233 14.39 20.00 11.49
CA GLY A 233 14.98 20.00 10.16
C GLY A 233 14.23 19.17 9.12
N TRP A 234 12.96 18.82 9.40
CA TRP A 234 12.10 18.15 8.41
C TRP A 234 11.55 19.17 7.41
N ASP A 235 11.52 18.78 6.15
CA ASP A 235 10.69 19.42 5.13
C ASP A 235 9.32 18.74 5.15
N VAL A 236 8.33 19.45 5.71
CA VAL A 236 7.01 18.87 6.00
C VAL A 236 6.02 19.29 4.91
N ASP A 237 5.65 18.38 4.06
CA ASP A 237 4.63 18.60 3.02
C ASP A 237 3.31 18.99 3.67
N TYR A 238 2.77 18.14 4.54
CA TYR A 238 1.53 18.41 5.27
C TYR A 238 1.47 17.72 6.63
N MET A 239 0.63 18.28 7.50
CA MET A 239 0.12 17.66 8.72
C MET A 239 -1.37 17.97 8.73
N ALA A 240 -2.22 16.95 8.69
CA ALA A 240 -3.66 17.12 8.54
C ALA A 240 -4.44 16.18 9.48
N LEU A 241 -5.57 16.68 10.00
CA LEU A 241 -6.52 15.99 10.89
C LEU A 241 -7.88 15.80 10.22
#